data_3de873ec0fe271433b2e89c1fefcb219
#
_entry.id   3de873ec0fe271433b2e89c1fefcb219
#
_cell.length_a   1.000
_cell.length_b   1.000
_cell.length_c   1.000
_cell.angle_alpha   90.00
_cell.angle_beta   90.00
_cell.angle_gamma   90.00
#
_symmetry.space_group_name_H-M   'P 1'
#
loop_
_entity.id
_entity.type
_entity.pdbx_description
1 polymer ?
#
loop_
_entity_poly.entity_id
_entity_poly.type
_entity_poly.pdbx_seq_one_letter_code
_entity_poly.pdbx_strand_id
1 'polypeptide(L)'
;ANRRHGFSADKTLSIAQSLYEKKITTNPRTGSQYISEDVFEEIPALLRKIGTALPTPLNRHSVDNGKVTDHHAIIPTGETTSGLSTDETTIYQMVVHRFIEAFSPDSEEERMQAELTDGTNTYIWKACRSISLGWKAVQHSTGTNDEKGKEEEEQTLSVLPNLIENEVLPLLSSEITEHKTKPKPLYTEATLLSAMENAGKEVADAESKRAMAECGIGTP
;
A
#
# COMPACT_ATOMS: atom_id res chain seq x y z
N ALA A 1 -1.85 0.35 11.18
CA ALA A 1 -1.83 0.42 12.64
C ALA A 1 -1.44 -0.94 13.24
N ASN A 2 -2.21 -2.02 12.98
CA ASN A 2 -1.98 -3.33 13.61
C ASN A 2 -0.58 -3.89 13.30
N ARG A 3 -0.19 -4.03 12.04
CA ARG A 3 1.09 -4.64 11.64
C ARG A 3 2.32 -3.89 12.15
N ARG A 4 2.28 -2.56 12.21
CA ARG A 4 3.42 -1.71 12.59
C ARG A 4 3.48 -1.40 14.08
N HIS A 5 2.32 -1.21 14.71
CA HIS A 5 2.21 -0.69 16.08
C HIS A 5 1.44 -1.62 17.02
N GLY A 6 0.95 -2.78 16.55
CA GLY A 6 0.20 -3.74 17.34
C GLY A 6 -1.17 -3.25 17.81
N PHE A 7 -1.70 -2.16 17.24
CA PHE A 7 -3.01 -1.63 17.64
C PHE A 7 -4.14 -2.57 17.13
N SER A 8 -5.12 -2.81 18.00
CA SER A 8 -6.36 -3.50 17.59
C SER A 8 -7.19 -2.61 16.65
N ALA A 9 -8.16 -3.19 15.99
CA ALA A 9 -9.08 -2.44 15.12
C ALA A 9 -9.88 -1.44 15.94
N ASP A 10 -10.42 -1.85 17.07
CA ASP A 10 -11.19 -0.99 17.99
C ASP A 10 -10.35 0.19 18.50
N LYS A 11 -9.13 -0.08 18.97
CA LYS A 11 -8.20 0.98 19.40
C LYS A 11 -7.90 1.96 18.26
N THR A 12 -7.66 1.45 17.05
CA THR A 12 -7.36 2.28 15.87
C THR A 12 -8.54 3.17 15.52
N LEU A 13 -9.76 2.61 15.52
CA LEU A 13 -10.98 3.37 15.25
C LEU A 13 -11.25 4.44 16.32
N SER A 14 -11.10 4.09 17.60
CA SER A 14 -11.26 5.04 18.71
C SER A 14 -10.31 6.23 18.60
N ILE A 15 -9.05 5.98 18.24
CA ILE A 15 -8.05 7.04 18.02
C ILE A 15 -8.43 7.89 16.81
N ALA A 16 -8.81 7.27 15.70
CA ALA A 16 -9.22 7.98 14.48
C ALA A 16 -10.47 8.85 14.74
N GLN A 17 -11.42 8.34 15.53
CA GLN A 17 -12.60 9.11 15.97
C GLN A 17 -12.19 10.32 16.82
N SER A 18 -11.26 10.17 17.76
CA SER A 18 -10.72 11.28 18.56
C SER A 18 -10.06 12.35 17.69
N LEU A 19 -9.26 11.96 16.67
CA LEU A 19 -8.65 12.88 15.73
C LEU A 19 -9.69 13.66 14.92
N TYR A 20 -10.77 13.00 14.53
CA TYR A 20 -11.91 13.64 13.83
C TYR A 20 -12.63 14.65 14.74
N GLU A 21 -12.94 14.29 15.97
CA GLU A 21 -13.58 15.18 16.95
C GLU A 21 -12.72 16.42 17.27
N LYS A 22 -11.40 16.26 17.26
CA LYS A 22 -10.43 17.34 17.33
C LYS A 22 -10.26 18.13 16.03
N LYS A 23 -10.98 17.76 14.97
CA LYS A 23 -10.93 18.36 13.62
C LYS A 23 -9.57 18.25 12.93
N ILE A 24 -8.74 17.29 13.31
CA ILE A 24 -7.39 17.09 12.77
C ILE A 24 -7.40 16.23 11.52
N THR A 25 -8.35 15.29 11.44
CA THR A 25 -8.63 14.47 10.25
C THR A 25 -10.10 14.56 9.87
N THR A 26 -10.42 14.15 8.64
CA THR A 26 -11.81 13.97 8.21
C THR A 26 -12.42 12.71 8.82
N ASN A 27 -13.72 12.49 8.58
CA ASN A 27 -14.49 11.41 9.22
C ASN A 27 -13.86 10.03 8.97
N PRO A 28 -13.55 9.23 10.02
CA PRO A 28 -13.00 7.90 9.85
C PRO A 28 -14.03 6.85 9.44
N ARG A 29 -15.33 7.14 9.57
CA ARG A 29 -16.42 6.24 9.17
C ARG A 29 -16.74 6.44 7.69
N THR A 30 -15.85 5.99 6.84
CA THR A 30 -16.00 6.04 5.39
C THR A 30 -15.53 4.73 4.77
N GLY A 31 -16.28 4.24 3.79
CA GLY A 31 -15.86 3.13 2.93
C GLY A 31 -15.04 3.59 1.72
N SER A 32 -14.99 4.91 1.46
CA SER A 32 -14.28 5.43 0.28
C SER A 32 -12.78 5.59 0.53
N GLN A 33 -12.00 5.20 -0.46
CA GLN A 33 -10.56 5.46 -0.56
C GLN A 33 -10.24 6.61 -1.53
N TYR A 34 -11.28 7.32 -2.01
CA TYR A 34 -11.19 8.36 -3.02
C TYR A 34 -11.63 9.72 -2.46
N ILE A 35 -11.18 10.76 -3.15
CA ILE A 35 -11.65 12.14 -2.94
C ILE A 35 -12.37 12.62 -4.19
N SER A 36 -13.18 13.68 -4.05
CA SER A 36 -13.84 14.36 -5.17
C SER A 36 -12.92 15.40 -5.82
N GLU A 37 -13.31 15.89 -7.00
CA GLU A 37 -12.56 16.93 -7.74
C GLU A 37 -12.45 18.23 -6.95
N ASP A 38 -13.52 18.66 -6.28
CA ASP A 38 -13.53 19.88 -5.45
C ASP A 38 -12.53 19.76 -4.28
N VAL A 39 -12.47 18.61 -3.61
CA VAL A 39 -11.46 18.33 -2.57
C VAL A 39 -10.06 18.33 -3.16
N PHE A 40 -9.89 17.79 -4.38
CA PHE A 40 -8.57 17.76 -5.02
C PHE A 40 -8.01 19.16 -5.29
N GLU A 41 -8.85 20.15 -5.62
CA GLU A 41 -8.43 21.54 -5.80
C GLU A 41 -7.83 22.15 -4.53
N GLU A 42 -8.22 21.67 -3.34
CA GLU A 42 -7.70 22.11 -2.05
C GLU A 42 -6.37 21.43 -1.66
N ILE A 43 -6.01 20.29 -2.27
CA ILE A 43 -4.84 19.50 -1.90
C ILE A 43 -3.52 20.29 -1.90
N PRO A 44 -3.22 21.17 -2.90
CA PRO A 44 -2.00 21.95 -2.88
C PRO A 44 -1.89 22.88 -1.67
N ALA A 45 -2.99 23.49 -1.26
CA ALA A 45 -3.02 24.34 -0.08
C ALA A 45 -2.84 23.52 1.20
N LEU A 46 -3.48 22.37 1.28
CA LEU A 46 -3.41 21.46 2.42
C LEU A 46 -1.99 20.89 2.60
N LEU A 47 -1.32 20.45 1.53
CA LEU A 47 0.07 20.00 1.57
C LEU A 47 1.01 21.06 2.15
N ARG A 48 0.86 22.32 1.73
CA ARG A 48 1.64 23.44 2.30
C ARG A 48 1.33 23.65 3.79
N LYS A 49 0.04 23.55 4.18
CA LYS A 49 -0.41 23.75 5.57
C LYS A 49 0.16 22.70 6.51
N ILE A 50 0.32 21.45 6.05
CA ILE A 50 0.98 20.38 6.83
C ILE A 50 2.51 20.40 6.74
N GLY A 51 3.10 21.39 6.06
CA GLY A 51 4.54 21.57 5.99
C GLY A 51 5.27 20.65 5.01
N THR A 52 4.55 20.12 4.03
CA THR A 52 5.11 19.19 3.04
C THR A 52 5.40 19.91 1.73
N ALA A 53 6.54 19.58 1.10
CA ALA A 53 6.82 20.03 -0.25
C ALA A 53 5.75 19.51 -1.23
N LEU A 54 5.36 20.37 -2.18
CA LEU A 54 4.35 20.02 -3.17
C LEU A 54 4.93 19.04 -4.18
N PRO A 55 4.42 17.80 -4.28
CA PRO A 55 4.82 16.88 -5.33
C PRO A 55 4.46 17.45 -6.72
N THR A 56 5.32 17.23 -7.69
CA THR A 56 5.10 17.74 -9.05
C THR A 56 5.45 16.65 -10.08
N PRO A 57 4.49 16.24 -10.93
CA PRO A 57 3.05 16.59 -10.87
C PRO A 57 2.35 15.92 -9.69
N LEU A 58 1.19 16.48 -9.28
CA LEU A 58 0.30 15.82 -8.33
C LEU A 58 -0.38 14.63 -8.99
N ASN A 59 -0.33 13.48 -8.33
CA ASN A 59 -1.03 12.28 -8.76
C ASN A 59 -2.55 12.42 -8.57
N ARG A 60 -3.33 11.86 -9.49
CA ARG A 60 -4.80 11.92 -9.49
C ARG A 60 -5.48 10.55 -9.35
N HIS A 61 -4.74 9.49 -9.10
CA HIS A 61 -5.30 8.13 -9.01
C HIS A 61 -6.35 7.97 -7.89
N SER A 62 -6.27 8.81 -6.86
CA SER A 62 -7.23 8.82 -5.75
C SER A 62 -8.39 9.81 -5.95
N VAL A 63 -8.57 10.37 -7.17
CA VAL A 63 -9.65 11.33 -7.48
C VAL A 63 -10.70 10.63 -8.32
N ASP A 64 -11.89 10.42 -7.76
CA ASP A 64 -13.02 9.80 -8.47
C ASP A 64 -14.34 10.14 -7.77
N ASN A 65 -15.12 11.06 -8.34
CA ASN A 65 -16.41 11.48 -7.79
C ASN A 65 -17.41 10.32 -7.68
N GLY A 66 -17.36 9.34 -8.60
CA GLY A 66 -18.28 8.22 -8.61
C GLY A 66 -18.02 7.19 -7.51
N LYS A 67 -16.84 7.24 -6.88
CA LYS A 67 -16.44 6.35 -5.77
C LYS A 67 -16.45 7.04 -4.41
N VAL A 68 -16.83 8.28 -4.35
CA VAL A 68 -17.12 8.98 -3.09
C VAL A 68 -18.60 8.81 -2.80
N THR A 69 -18.91 8.17 -1.68
CA THR A 69 -20.28 7.97 -1.20
C THR A 69 -20.68 9.09 -0.23
N ASP A 70 -20.99 8.77 1.01
CA ASP A 70 -21.37 9.77 2.03
C ASP A 70 -20.18 10.64 2.48
N HIS A 71 -19.01 10.05 2.52
CA HIS A 71 -17.76 10.70 2.91
C HIS A 71 -16.61 10.28 1.99
N HIS A 72 -15.72 11.21 1.69
CA HIS A 72 -14.47 10.93 0.99
C HIS A 72 -13.46 10.21 1.90
N ALA A 73 -12.32 9.80 1.35
CA ALA A 73 -11.21 9.19 2.08
C ALA A 73 -10.77 10.02 3.29
N ILE A 74 -10.17 9.36 4.27
CA ILE A 74 -9.61 10.02 5.46
C ILE A 74 -8.37 10.81 5.06
N ILE A 75 -8.42 12.13 5.23
CA ILE A 75 -7.30 13.06 4.96
C ILE A 75 -7.06 13.98 6.16
N PRO A 76 -5.86 14.54 6.32
CA PRO A 76 -5.61 15.57 7.32
C PRO A 76 -6.38 16.87 6.96
N THR A 77 -6.68 17.70 7.94
CA THR A 77 -7.31 19.01 7.73
C THR A 77 -6.30 20.17 7.78
N GLY A 78 -5.08 19.86 8.23
CA GLY A 78 -4.05 20.85 8.47
C GLY A 78 -4.25 21.68 9.74
N GLU A 79 -5.17 21.30 10.63
CA GLU A 79 -5.31 21.93 11.93
C GLU A 79 -4.15 21.61 12.86
N THR A 80 -4.01 22.42 13.92
CA THR A 80 -2.91 22.31 14.87
C THR A 80 -2.94 20.96 15.60
N THR A 81 -1.81 20.27 15.60
CA THR A 81 -1.63 18.95 16.24
C THR A 81 -1.11 19.04 17.68
N SER A 82 -1.17 20.23 18.31
CA SER A 82 -0.74 20.39 19.70
C SER A 82 -1.65 19.60 20.65
N GLY A 83 -1.04 18.96 21.64
CA GLY A 83 -1.79 18.23 22.68
C GLY A 83 -2.28 16.83 22.27
N LEU A 84 -1.78 16.27 21.16
CA LEU A 84 -2.03 14.88 20.80
C LEU A 84 -1.25 13.94 21.73
N SER A 85 -1.88 12.83 22.10
CA SER A 85 -1.20 11.71 22.74
C SER A 85 -0.22 11.03 21.76
N THR A 86 0.65 10.18 22.28
CA THR A 86 1.59 9.39 21.43
C THR A 86 0.84 8.53 20.42
N ASP A 87 -0.24 7.88 20.83
CA ASP A 87 -1.04 7.01 19.96
C ASP A 87 -1.77 7.82 18.89
N GLU A 88 -2.34 8.98 19.24
CA GLU A 88 -2.97 9.91 18.27
C GLU A 88 -1.95 10.45 17.27
N THR A 89 -0.77 10.83 17.76
CA THR A 89 0.33 11.27 16.88
C THR A 89 0.72 10.17 15.90
N THR A 90 0.80 8.92 16.36
CA THR A 90 1.13 7.77 15.53
C THR A 90 0.10 7.57 14.40
N ILE A 91 -1.19 7.55 14.73
CA ILE A 91 -2.25 7.38 13.71
C ILE A 91 -2.30 8.60 12.78
N TYR A 92 -2.17 9.81 13.30
CA TYR A 92 -2.11 11.02 12.48
C TYR A 92 -0.96 10.99 11.47
N GLN A 93 0.24 10.60 11.91
CA GLN A 93 1.39 10.45 11.01
C GLN A 93 1.14 9.40 9.93
N MET A 94 0.49 8.27 10.26
CA MET A 94 0.11 7.27 9.25
C MET A 94 -0.84 7.86 8.20
N VAL A 95 -1.83 8.67 8.62
CA VAL A 95 -2.76 9.36 7.70
C VAL A 95 -1.99 10.35 6.82
N VAL A 96 -1.13 11.19 7.41
CA VAL A 96 -0.31 12.17 6.67
C VAL A 96 0.61 11.48 5.66
N HIS A 97 1.32 10.44 6.06
CA HIS A 97 2.21 9.71 5.14
C HIS A 97 1.42 9.11 3.97
N ARG A 98 0.29 8.45 4.26
CA ARG A 98 -0.57 7.89 3.20
C ARG A 98 -1.14 8.97 2.28
N PHE A 99 -1.49 10.13 2.84
CA PHE A 99 -1.95 11.29 2.08
C PHE A 99 -0.86 11.81 1.13
N ILE A 100 0.37 11.97 1.61
CA ILE A 100 1.50 12.40 0.77
C ILE A 100 1.79 11.38 -0.32
N GLU A 101 1.81 10.07 0.02
CA GLU A 101 1.99 8.99 -0.95
C GLU A 101 0.94 9.04 -2.07
N ALA A 102 -0.33 9.24 -1.72
CA ALA A 102 -1.45 9.24 -2.68
C ALA A 102 -1.35 10.34 -3.75
N PHE A 103 -0.72 11.47 -3.42
CA PHE A 103 -0.54 12.59 -4.34
C PHE A 103 0.88 12.76 -4.88
N SER A 104 1.81 11.87 -4.48
CA SER A 104 3.16 11.82 -5.03
C SER A 104 3.16 11.20 -6.44
N PRO A 105 4.17 11.49 -7.27
CA PRO A 105 4.33 10.85 -8.57
C PRO A 105 4.40 9.33 -8.46
N ASP A 106 4.12 8.66 -9.56
CA ASP A 106 4.26 7.20 -9.64
C ASP A 106 5.72 6.76 -9.44
N SER A 107 5.90 5.59 -8.87
CA SER A 107 7.21 4.94 -8.86
C SER A 107 7.42 4.23 -10.20
N GLU A 108 8.64 4.36 -10.74
CA GLU A 108 9.03 3.71 -11.98
C GLU A 108 10.07 2.64 -11.70
N GLU A 109 9.82 1.44 -12.21
CA GLU A 109 10.72 0.30 -12.08
C GLU A 109 10.93 -0.33 -13.46
N GLU A 110 12.18 -0.69 -13.74
CA GLU A 110 12.50 -1.54 -14.86
C GLU A 110 12.61 -2.98 -14.35
N ARG A 111 11.91 -3.89 -15.01
CA ARG A 111 11.88 -5.31 -14.65
C ARG A 111 12.42 -6.14 -15.79
N MET A 112 13.21 -7.14 -15.45
CA MET A 112 13.75 -8.11 -16.38
C MET A 112 13.34 -9.52 -15.95
N GLN A 113 12.89 -10.31 -16.89
CA GLN A 113 12.68 -11.74 -16.71
C GLN A 113 13.48 -12.49 -17.76
N ALA A 114 14.21 -13.49 -17.36
CA ALA A 114 14.93 -14.39 -18.24
C ALA A 114 14.53 -15.85 -17.97
N GLU A 115 14.40 -16.62 -19.04
CA GLU A 115 14.23 -18.06 -18.97
C GLU A 115 15.57 -18.72 -19.33
N LEU A 116 16.09 -19.53 -18.44
CA LEU A 116 17.34 -20.27 -18.61
C LEU A 116 17.02 -21.74 -18.69
N THR A 117 17.71 -22.48 -19.57
CA THR A 117 17.52 -23.91 -19.69
C THR A 117 18.86 -24.64 -19.70
N ASP A 118 18.89 -25.81 -19.06
CA ASP A 118 19.99 -26.78 -19.15
C ASP A 118 19.70 -27.88 -20.20
N GLY A 119 18.63 -27.73 -20.98
CA GLY A 119 18.15 -28.71 -21.95
C GLY A 119 17.13 -29.70 -21.38
N THR A 120 16.99 -29.79 -20.06
CA THR A 120 16.02 -30.65 -19.35
C THR A 120 15.04 -29.83 -18.52
N ASN A 121 15.55 -28.84 -17.78
CA ASN A 121 14.78 -27.99 -16.89
C ASN A 121 14.78 -26.56 -17.39
N THR A 122 13.73 -25.81 -17.03
CA THR A 122 13.62 -24.38 -17.26
C THR A 122 13.64 -23.65 -15.93
N TYR A 123 14.49 -22.64 -15.83
CA TYR A 123 14.65 -21.79 -14.65
C TYR A 123 14.20 -20.39 -15.01
N ILE A 124 13.40 -19.77 -14.18
CA ILE A 124 12.96 -18.40 -14.36
C ILE A 124 13.76 -17.51 -13.41
N TRP A 125 14.46 -16.54 -13.97
CA TRP A 125 15.16 -15.51 -13.23
C TRP A 125 14.44 -14.18 -13.39
N LYS A 126 14.23 -13.48 -12.30
CA LYS A 126 13.57 -12.17 -12.28
C LYS A 126 14.43 -11.16 -11.52
N ALA A 127 14.55 -9.98 -12.07
CA ALA A 127 15.20 -8.85 -11.39
C ALA A 127 14.47 -7.55 -11.69
N CYS A 128 14.59 -6.60 -10.78
CA CYS A 128 14.10 -5.24 -10.98
C CYS A 128 15.14 -4.22 -10.55
N ARG A 129 15.06 -3.03 -11.14
CA ARG A 129 15.73 -1.83 -10.64
C ARG A 129 14.76 -0.68 -10.54
N SER A 130 14.92 0.15 -9.54
CA SER A 130 14.15 1.39 -9.41
C SER A 130 14.76 2.47 -10.29
N ILE A 131 13.95 3.08 -11.16
CA ILE A 131 14.32 4.26 -11.96
C ILE A 131 13.94 5.52 -11.19
N SER A 132 12.72 5.56 -10.66
CA SER A 132 12.22 6.64 -9.82
C SER A 132 11.45 6.08 -8.63
N LEU A 133 11.78 6.54 -7.44
CA LEU A 133 11.08 6.10 -6.23
C LEU A 133 9.63 6.60 -6.18
N GLY A 134 9.35 7.79 -6.75
CA GLY A 134 8.01 8.37 -6.70
C GLY A 134 7.44 8.36 -5.27
N TRP A 135 6.21 7.88 -5.10
CA TRP A 135 5.55 7.77 -3.79
C TRP A 135 6.29 6.88 -2.77
N LYS A 136 7.11 5.92 -3.23
CA LYS A 136 7.93 5.06 -2.35
C LYS A 136 8.98 5.86 -1.57
N ALA A 137 9.40 7.04 -2.06
CA ALA A 137 10.33 7.92 -1.35
C ALA A 137 9.79 8.34 0.03
N VAL A 138 8.49 8.50 0.17
CA VAL A 138 7.84 8.83 1.46
C VAL A 138 8.04 7.70 2.47
N GLN A 139 7.92 6.45 2.04
CA GLN A 139 8.13 5.28 2.90
C GLN A 139 9.59 5.13 3.32
N HIS A 140 10.54 5.37 2.41
CA HIS A 140 11.97 5.34 2.71
C HIS A 140 12.37 6.41 3.74
N SER A 141 11.85 7.63 3.61
CA SER A 141 12.16 8.72 4.52
C SER A 141 11.64 8.50 5.95
N THR A 142 10.58 7.71 6.10
CA THR A 142 9.94 7.43 7.39
C THR A 142 10.38 6.11 8.02
N GLY A 143 11.28 5.36 7.38
CA GLY A 143 11.71 4.03 7.83
C GLY A 143 10.58 2.99 7.79
N THR A 144 9.52 3.28 7.06
CA THR A 144 8.32 2.45 6.99
C THR A 144 8.32 1.47 5.83
N ASN A 145 9.49 1.03 5.36
CA ASN A 145 9.60 0.05 4.28
C ASN A 145 8.87 -1.23 4.62
N ASP A 146 7.71 -1.41 4.02
CA ASP A 146 6.90 -2.63 4.07
C ASP A 146 7.40 -3.69 3.05
N GLU A 147 8.71 -3.80 2.86
CA GLU A 147 9.32 -4.75 1.90
C GLU A 147 9.13 -6.23 2.26
N LYS A 148 8.52 -6.54 3.39
CA LYS A 148 8.22 -7.95 3.79
C LYS A 148 7.11 -8.63 3.00
N GLY A 149 6.79 -8.17 1.82
CA GLY A 149 5.77 -8.77 0.94
C GLY A 149 6.22 -8.97 -0.50
N LYS A 150 7.49 -8.71 -0.82
CA LYS A 150 8.03 -9.13 -2.10
C LYS A 150 8.16 -10.64 -2.07
N GLU A 151 7.55 -11.30 -3.04
CA GLU A 151 7.83 -12.69 -3.35
C GLU A 151 9.34 -12.84 -3.42
N GLU A 152 9.90 -13.82 -2.72
CA GLU A 152 11.34 -14.06 -2.58
C GLU A 152 12.07 -14.34 -3.92
N GLU A 153 11.36 -14.22 -5.04
CA GLU A 153 11.80 -14.59 -6.39
C GLU A 153 12.37 -13.41 -7.21
N GLU A 154 12.19 -12.15 -6.80
CA GLU A 154 12.65 -11.01 -7.60
C GLU A 154 13.83 -10.28 -6.94
N GLN A 155 14.99 -10.27 -7.60
CA GLN A 155 16.19 -9.59 -7.10
C GLN A 155 16.13 -8.09 -7.42
N THR A 156 16.38 -7.25 -6.42
CA THR A 156 16.55 -5.81 -6.65
C THR A 156 18.02 -5.51 -6.94
N LEU A 157 18.30 -5.01 -8.13
CA LEU A 157 19.63 -4.70 -8.62
C LEU A 157 19.78 -3.20 -8.87
N SER A 158 21.00 -2.67 -8.72
CA SER A 158 21.31 -1.29 -9.11
C SER A 158 21.39 -1.13 -10.64
N VAL A 159 21.84 -2.18 -11.33
CA VAL A 159 21.96 -2.25 -12.79
C VAL A 159 21.48 -3.62 -13.23
N LEU A 160 20.60 -3.66 -14.21
CA LEU A 160 20.17 -4.91 -14.83
C LEU A 160 21.26 -5.39 -15.81
N PRO A 161 21.54 -6.71 -15.87
CA PRO A 161 22.51 -7.26 -16.82
C PRO A 161 21.97 -7.13 -18.27
N ASN A 162 22.88 -6.96 -19.20
CA ASN A 162 22.54 -7.02 -20.63
C ASN A 162 22.61 -8.48 -21.09
N LEU A 163 21.48 -9.18 -21.05
CA LEU A 163 21.36 -10.57 -21.52
C LEU A 163 21.01 -10.58 -23.01
N ILE A 164 21.61 -11.49 -23.76
CA ILE A 164 21.35 -11.70 -25.20
C ILE A 164 20.57 -12.98 -25.34
N GLU A 165 19.53 -12.96 -26.17
CA GLU A 165 18.72 -14.15 -26.45
C GLU A 165 19.59 -15.28 -27.01
N ASN A 166 19.40 -16.50 -26.48
CA ASN A 166 20.19 -17.69 -26.79
C ASN A 166 21.69 -17.63 -26.40
N GLU A 167 22.06 -16.70 -25.52
CA GLU A 167 23.41 -16.66 -24.97
C GLU A 167 23.65 -17.88 -24.07
N VAL A 168 24.84 -18.48 -24.21
CA VAL A 168 25.25 -19.60 -23.35
C VAL A 168 25.96 -19.05 -22.13
N LEU A 169 25.36 -19.25 -20.95
CA LEU A 169 25.92 -18.82 -19.67
C LEU A 169 26.60 -19.98 -18.95
N PRO A 170 27.80 -19.78 -18.38
CA PRO A 170 28.47 -20.82 -17.59
C PRO A 170 27.80 -20.99 -16.23
N LEU A 171 27.50 -22.23 -15.83
CA LEU A 171 27.10 -22.54 -14.46
C LEU A 171 28.32 -22.47 -13.55
N LEU A 172 28.38 -21.51 -12.62
CA LEU A 172 29.50 -21.31 -11.72
C LEU A 172 29.40 -22.16 -10.46
N SER A 173 28.20 -22.32 -9.91
CA SER A 173 27.96 -23.13 -8.71
C SER A 173 26.50 -23.56 -8.65
N SER A 174 26.23 -24.64 -7.94
CA SER A 174 24.89 -25.09 -7.58
C SER A 174 24.87 -25.54 -6.13
N GLU A 175 23.78 -25.26 -5.44
CA GLU A 175 23.56 -25.68 -4.05
C GLU A 175 22.15 -26.26 -3.91
N ILE A 176 22.02 -27.37 -3.18
CA ILE A 176 20.75 -27.96 -2.85
C ILE A 176 20.38 -27.54 -1.43
N THR A 177 19.26 -26.85 -1.30
CA THR A 177 18.71 -26.42 0.00
C THR A 177 17.40 -27.15 0.27
N GLU A 178 17.25 -27.64 1.51
CA GLU A 178 16.00 -28.27 1.94
C GLU A 178 15.11 -27.24 2.62
N HIS A 179 13.88 -27.10 2.14
CA HIS A 179 12.87 -26.23 2.75
C HIS A 179 11.63 -27.04 3.12
N LYS A 180 11.03 -26.72 4.27
CA LYS A 180 9.74 -27.28 4.68
C LYS A 180 8.66 -26.21 4.48
N THR A 181 7.58 -26.58 3.81
CA THR A 181 6.39 -25.74 3.73
C THR A 181 5.82 -25.52 5.13
N LYS A 182 5.38 -24.29 5.39
CA LYS A 182 4.69 -23.92 6.62
C LYS A 182 3.21 -23.72 6.32
N PRO A 183 2.31 -24.08 7.24
CA PRO A 183 0.91 -23.74 7.08
C PRO A 183 0.74 -22.21 7.06
N LYS A 184 -0.34 -21.74 6.44
CA LYS A 184 -0.70 -20.32 6.51
C LYS A 184 -0.83 -19.90 7.99
N PRO A 185 -0.37 -18.70 8.37
CA PRO A 185 -0.56 -18.21 9.73
C PRO A 185 -2.06 -18.07 10.04
N LEU A 186 -2.41 -18.19 11.31
CA LEU A 186 -3.77 -17.91 11.76
C LEU A 186 -4.11 -16.44 11.51
N TYR A 187 -5.41 -16.17 11.32
CA TYR A 187 -5.88 -14.81 11.15
C TYR A 187 -5.57 -13.98 12.41
N THR A 188 -5.04 -12.80 12.19
CA THR A 188 -5.10 -11.71 13.17
C THR A 188 -6.42 -10.96 12.98
N GLU A 189 -6.81 -10.12 13.94
CA GLU A 189 -7.98 -9.25 13.79
C GLU A 189 -7.94 -8.45 12.49
N ALA A 190 -6.80 -7.83 12.17
CA ALA A 190 -6.64 -7.04 10.95
C ALA A 190 -6.74 -7.88 9.67
N THR A 191 -6.14 -9.07 9.64
CA THR A 191 -6.22 -9.94 8.45
C THR A 191 -7.59 -10.60 8.30
N LEU A 192 -8.30 -10.83 9.41
CA LEU A 192 -9.68 -11.30 9.40
C LEU A 192 -10.61 -10.24 8.82
N LEU A 193 -10.53 -9.00 9.29
CA LEU A 193 -11.31 -7.89 8.74
C LEU A 193 -11.07 -7.70 7.25
N SER A 194 -9.80 -7.77 6.81
CA SER A 194 -9.46 -7.69 5.40
C SER A 194 -10.01 -8.88 4.59
N ALA A 195 -10.04 -10.08 5.15
CA ALA A 195 -10.63 -11.25 4.51
C ALA A 195 -12.16 -11.11 4.42
N MET A 196 -12.81 -10.55 5.44
CA MET A 196 -14.25 -10.28 5.43
C MET A 196 -14.62 -9.22 4.38
N GLU A 197 -13.87 -8.14 4.29
CA GLU A 197 -14.05 -7.09 3.26
C GLU A 197 -13.91 -7.66 1.85
N ASN A 198 -12.96 -8.57 1.65
CA ASN A 198 -12.65 -9.18 0.35
C ASN A 198 -13.32 -10.55 0.13
N ALA A 199 -14.27 -10.96 0.97
CA ALA A 199 -14.86 -12.29 0.93
C ALA A 199 -15.47 -12.66 -0.42
N GLY A 200 -16.00 -11.68 -1.17
CA GLY A 200 -16.48 -11.89 -2.54
C GLY A 200 -15.45 -12.44 -3.51
N LYS A 201 -14.15 -12.30 -3.24
CA LYS A 201 -13.08 -12.86 -4.11
C LYS A 201 -12.96 -14.38 -4.01
N GLU A 202 -13.35 -14.94 -2.86
CA GLU A 202 -13.31 -16.39 -2.58
C GLU A 202 -14.56 -17.14 -3.08
N VAL A 203 -15.59 -16.42 -3.51
CA VAL A 203 -16.85 -17.02 -3.98
C VAL A 203 -16.68 -17.46 -5.43
N ALA A 204 -17.01 -18.74 -5.71
CA ALA A 204 -16.90 -19.32 -7.04
C ALA A 204 -18.01 -18.86 -8.00
N ASP A 205 -19.21 -18.59 -7.48
CA ASP A 205 -20.36 -18.15 -8.25
C ASP A 205 -20.24 -16.67 -8.64
N ALA A 206 -20.42 -16.38 -9.94
CA ALA A 206 -20.22 -15.04 -10.51
C ALA A 206 -21.26 -14.01 -10.05
N GLU A 207 -22.50 -14.43 -9.77
CA GLU A 207 -23.57 -13.56 -9.31
C GLU A 207 -23.34 -13.17 -7.85
N SER A 208 -23.09 -14.15 -7.01
CA SER A 208 -22.75 -13.95 -5.59
C SER A 208 -21.46 -13.14 -5.44
N LYS A 209 -20.47 -13.37 -6.30
CA LYS A 209 -19.23 -12.59 -6.34
C LYS A 209 -19.48 -11.11 -6.63
N ARG A 210 -20.38 -10.79 -7.57
CA ARG A 210 -20.75 -9.41 -7.87
C ARG A 210 -21.52 -8.77 -6.71
N ALA A 211 -22.48 -9.51 -6.13
CA ALA A 211 -23.26 -9.02 -4.99
C ALA A 211 -22.41 -8.72 -3.75
N MET A 212 -21.31 -9.45 -3.56
CA MET A 212 -20.40 -9.27 -2.42
C MET A 212 -19.22 -8.33 -2.70
N ALA A 213 -19.03 -7.89 -3.96
CA ALA A 213 -17.87 -7.09 -4.34
C ALA A 213 -17.81 -5.71 -3.65
N GLU A 214 -18.98 -5.19 -3.24
CA GLU A 214 -19.10 -3.86 -2.64
C GLU A 214 -19.43 -3.89 -1.15
N CYS A 215 -19.85 -5.03 -0.62
CA CYS A 215 -20.37 -5.14 0.74
C CYS A 215 -19.50 -5.95 1.71
N GLY A 216 -18.67 -6.88 1.19
CA GLY A 216 -17.95 -7.83 2.04
C GLY A 216 -18.89 -8.69 2.90
N ILE A 217 -18.38 -9.15 4.06
CA ILE A 217 -19.17 -9.85 5.10
C ILE A 217 -19.08 -9.04 6.39
N GLY A 218 -20.21 -8.73 6.98
CA GLY A 218 -20.32 -8.00 8.24
C GLY A 218 -21.07 -6.69 8.10
N THR A 219 -21.17 -5.96 9.20
CA THR A 219 -21.65 -4.58 9.21
C THR A 219 -20.49 -3.61 9.12
N PRO A 220 -20.67 -2.47 8.43
CA PRO A 220 -19.64 -1.43 8.36
C PRO A 220 -19.27 -0.88 9.74
#